data_8dfb6e1d338f01a2588c67c854b655d5
#
_entry.id   8dfb6e1d338f01a2588c67c854b655d5
#
_cell.length_a   1.000
_cell.length_b   1.000
_cell.length_c   1.000
_cell.angle_alpha   90.00
_cell.angle_beta   90.00
_cell.angle_gamma   90.00
#
_symmetry.space_group_name_H-M   'P 1'
#
loop_
_entity.id
_entity.type
_entity.pdbx_description
1 polymer ?
#
loop_
_entity_poly.entity_id
_entity_poly.type
_entity_poly.pdbx_seq_one_letter_code
_entity_poly.pdbx_strand_id
1 'polypeptide(L)'
;MVLDGRQEPFSAGGSAEELAQIMLDAGCVTAINLDGGGSTTFAAKQEGSDTLTVVNRPSDGYERSVSSSLMVVSTAPVSTEFDHALITSAYDYLTSGATVRLVASGVSVSGSAAELPADITWKSADETIGTVSEDGVFTAVKKGSVEIQLLSGDTVIGSKTLTVVEPNGLKFSKTSINAIYGDSVRLPLVATYNENPVAVCA
;
A
#
# COMPACT_ATOMS: atom_id res chain seq x y z
N MET A 1 -11.47 -14.99 0.10
CA MET A 1 -11.14 -14.09 1.21
C MET A 1 -10.15 -14.75 2.14
N VAL A 2 -9.24 -14.00 2.74
CA VAL A 2 -8.32 -14.44 3.81
C VAL A 2 -8.43 -13.42 4.94
N LEU A 3 -8.46 -13.91 6.19
CA LEU A 3 -8.42 -13.10 7.40
C LEU A 3 -7.14 -13.46 8.16
N ASP A 4 -6.21 -12.50 8.26
CA ASP A 4 -5.01 -12.67 9.06
C ASP A 4 -5.36 -12.74 10.56
N GLY A 5 -4.56 -13.46 11.34
CA GLY A 5 -4.79 -13.63 12.76
C GLY A 5 -3.57 -14.08 13.54
N ARG A 6 -3.72 -14.20 14.89
CA ARG A 6 -2.66 -14.62 15.81
C ARG A 6 -1.43 -13.71 15.81
N GLN A 7 -1.61 -12.42 15.49
CA GLN A 7 -0.53 -11.47 15.30
C GLN A 7 -0.84 -10.11 15.93
N GLU A 8 -1.18 -10.12 17.24
CA GLU A 8 -1.37 -8.86 17.97
C GLU A 8 -0.12 -7.96 17.93
N PRO A 9 -0.25 -6.64 17.80
CA PRO A 9 -1.50 -5.85 17.68
C PRO A 9 -1.98 -5.72 16.23
N PHE A 10 -1.40 -6.41 15.25
CA PHE A 10 -1.75 -6.29 13.83
C PHE A 10 -3.14 -6.89 13.55
N SER A 11 -3.36 -8.15 13.94
CA SER A 11 -4.66 -8.82 13.82
C SER A 11 -4.77 -9.98 14.81
N ALA A 12 -5.82 -9.96 15.62
CA ALA A 12 -6.18 -11.11 16.47
C ALA A 12 -6.76 -12.27 15.64
N GLY A 13 -7.33 -11.95 14.47
CA GLY A 13 -8.14 -12.87 13.66
C GLY A 13 -9.62 -12.78 14.03
N GLY A 14 -10.38 -13.76 13.60
CA GLY A 14 -11.81 -13.88 13.87
C GLY A 14 -12.25 -15.33 14.01
N SER A 15 -13.45 -15.54 14.56
CA SER A 15 -14.11 -16.83 14.59
C SER A 15 -14.64 -17.23 13.20
N ALA A 16 -15.02 -18.50 13.04
CA ALA A 16 -15.65 -18.96 11.80
C ALA A 16 -17.00 -18.27 11.54
N GLU A 17 -17.73 -17.92 12.61
CA GLU A 17 -19.01 -17.20 12.55
C GLU A 17 -18.81 -15.77 12.07
N GLU A 18 -17.79 -15.06 12.58
CA GLU A 18 -17.44 -13.71 12.14
C GLU A 18 -17.00 -13.71 10.67
N LEU A 19 -16.16 -14.68 10.26
CA LEU A 19 -15.76 -14.82 8.86
C LEU A 19 -16.96 -15.11 7.96
N ALA A 20 -17.89 -15.95 8.40
CA ALA A 20 -19.13 -16.24 7.66
C ALA A 20 -19.98 -14.98 7.49
N GLN A 21 -20.09 -14.15 8.54
CA GLN A 21 -20.83 -12.89 8.47
C GLN A 21 -20.18 -11.90 7.48
N ILE A 22 -18.85 -11.78 7.51
CA ILE A 22 -18.11 -10.94 6.55
C ILE A 22 -18.36 -11.41 5.10
N MET A 23 -18.40 -12.73 4.87
CA MET A 23 -18.69 -13.28 3.55
C MET A 23 -20.14 -12.99 3.11
N LEU A 24 -21.12 -13.08 4.02
CA LEU A 24 -22.50 -12.71 3.74
C LEU A 24 -22.64 -11.22 3.41
N ASP A 25 -21.99 -10.35 4.17
CA ASP A 25 -22.00 -8.90 3.96
C ASP A 25 -21.33 -8.53 2.62
N ALA A 26 -20.35 -9.33 2.16
CA ALA A 26 -19.75 -9.24 0.83
C ALA A 26 -20.63 -9.78 -0.30
N GLY A 27 -21.85 -10.25 0.01
CA GLY A 27 -22.82 -10.76 -0.98
C GLY A 27 -22.63 -12.22 -1.35
N CYS A 28 -21.86 -13.01 -0.61
CA CYS A 28 -21.69 -14.43 -0.88
C CYS A 28 -22.95 -15.20 -0.49
N VAL A 29 -23.45 -16.05 -1.40
CA VAL A 29 -24.60 -16.95 -1.17
C VAL A 29 -24.15 -18.30 -0.59
N THR A 30 -22.94 -18.73 -0.95
CA THR A 30 -22.34 -19.98 -0.48
C THR A 30 -20.87 -19.72 -0.17
N ALA A 31 -20.40 -20.22 0.94
CA ALA A 31 -18.99 -20.14 1.34
C ALA A 31 -18.52 -21.47 1.93
N ILE A 32 -17.26 -21.76 1.78
CA ILE A 32 -16.59 -22.91 2.39
C ILE A 32 -15.34 -22.42 3.11
N ASN A 33 -15.15 -22.88 4.34
CA ASN A 33 -13.92 -22.62 5.08
C ASN A 33 -12.86 -23.66 4.71
N LEU A 34 -11.71 -23.17 4.24
CA LEU A 34 -10.56 -24.03 3.93
C LEU A 34 -9.66 -24.16 5.18
N ASP A 35 -8.62 -25.01 5.09
CA ASP A 35 -7.59 -25.10 6.12
C ASP A 35 -6.94 -23.74 6.37
N GLY A 36 -6.61 -23.44 7.62
CA GLY A 36 -6.18 -22.13 8.07
C GLY A 36 -4.87 -22.13 8.88
N GLY A 37 -4.71 -21.14 9.71
CA GLY A 37 -3.53 -21.00 10.56
C GLY A 37 -2.29 -20.59 9.79
N GLY A 38 -1.11 -21.09 10.19
CA GLY A 38 0.18 -20.72 9.61
C GLY A 38 0.38 -21.08 8.14
N SER A 39 -0.43 -22.01 7.60
CA SER A 39 -0.41 -22.38 6.17
C SER A 39 -1.24 -21.45 5.28
N THR A 40 -1.98 -20.48 5.84
CA THR A 40 -2.76 -19.54 5.06
C THR A 40 -1.87 -18.54 4.36
N THR A 41 -1.76 -18.68 3.04
CA THR A 41 -1.04 -17.75 2.16
C THR A 41 -1.95 -17.31 1.03
N PHE A 42 -2.09 -16.02 0.82
CA PHE A 42 -2.81 -15.44 -0.29
C PHE A 42 -1.87 -14.60 -1.14
N ALA A 43 -1.63 -15.04 -2.36
CA ALA A 43 -0.82 -14.34 -3.33
C ALA A 43 -1.69 -13.84 -4.48
N ALA A 44 -1.46 -12.60 -4.91
CA ALA A 44 -2.16 -12.00 -6.02
C ALA A 44 -1.21 -11.18 -6.89
N LYS A 45 -1.53 -11.06 -8.17
CA LYS A 45 -0.96 -10.00 -9.00
C LYS A 45 -1.50 -8.67 -8.50
N GLN A 46 -0.59 -7.76 -8.24
CA GLN A 46 -0.93 -6.36 -7.98
C GLN A 46 -1.12 -5.66 -9.33
N GLU A 47 -1.92 -4.63 -9.33
CA GLU A 47 -2.14 -3.78 -10.49
C GLU A 47 -0.79 -3.22 -11.01
N GLY A 48 -0.58 -3.27 -12.31
CA GLY A 48 0.68 -2.88 -12.94
C GLY A 48 1.86 -3.84 -12.70
N SER A 49 1.59 -5.06 -12.17
CA SER A 49 2.62 -6.07 -11.94
C SER A 49 2.32 -7.36 -12.69
N ASP A 50 3.35 -7.99 -13.25
CA ASP A 50 3.25 -9.30 -13.88
C ASP A 50 3.61 -10.45 -12.95
N THR A 51 3.99 -10.14 -11.71
CA THR A 51 4.40 -11.13 -10.70
C THR A 51 3.37 -11.28 -9.59
N LEU A 52 3.22 -12.50 -9.08
CA LEU A 52 2.46 -12.77 -7.86
C LEU A 52 3.26 -12.31 -6.64
N THR A 53 2.58 -11.59 -5.75
CA THR A 53 3.12 -11.21 -4.44
C THR A 53 2.20 -11.71 -3.34
N VAL A 54 2.77 -12.10 -2.21
CA VAL A 54 1.98 -12.45 -1.01
C VAL A 54 1.37 -11.17 -0.45
N VAL A 55 0.05 -11.13 -0.35
CA VAL A 55 -0.71 -9.93 0.08
C VAL A 55 -1.25 -10.03 1.49
N ASN A 56 -1.33 -11.25 2.06
CA ASN A 56 -1.62 -11.42 3.47
C ASN A 56 -0.32 -11.54 4.29
N ARG A 57 -0.48 -11.58 5.60
CA ARG A 57 0.64 -11.79 6.53
C ARG A 57 0.51 -13.16 7.21
N PRO A 58 1.22 -14.21 6.72
CA PRO A 58 1.17 -15.54 7.32
C PRO A 58 1.53 -15.50 8.80
N SER A 59 0.74 -16.16 9.66
CA SER A 59 0.94 -16.10 11.13
C SER A 59 2.22 -16.77 11.62
N ASP A 60 2.86 -17.59 10.81
CA ASP A 60 4.18 -18.17 11.11
C ASP A 60 5.34 -17.24 10.76
N GLY A 61 5.08 -16.10 10.10
CA GLY A 61 6.09 -15.16 9.64
C GLY A 61 6.77 -15.53 8.32
N TYR A 62 6.36 -16.63 7.69
CA TYR A 62 6.84 -17.12 6.40
C TYR A 62 5.77 -17.99 5.74
N GLU A 63 5.88 -18.22 4.44
CA GLU A 63 4.99 -19.10 3.67
C GLU A 63 5.38 -20.56 3.89
N ARG A 64 4.45 -21.38 4.34
CA ARG A 64 4.63 -22.83 4.43
C ARG A 64 4.58 -23.48 3.05
N SER A 65 5.40 -24.51 2.85
CA SER A 65 5.23 -25.42 1.72
C SER A 65 3.93 -26.20 1.87
N VAL A 66 3.06 -26.10 0.89
CA VAL A 66 1.77 -26.80 0.84
C VAL A 66 1.71 -27.70 -0.40
N SER A 67 0.97 -28.80 -0.30
CA SER A 67 0.85 -29.79 -1.40
C SER A 67 -0.12 -29.35 -2.49
N SER A 68 -1.02 -28.40 -2.23
CA SER A 68 -2.04 -27.94 -3.15
C SER A 68 -2.41 -26.49 -2.89
N SER A 69 -2.91 -25.83 -3.93
CA SER A 69 -3.40 -24.47 -3.87
C SER A 69 -4.66 -24.31 -4.74
N LEU A 70 -5.51 -23.37 -4.37
CA LEU A 70 -6.62 -22.92 -5.21
C LEU A 70 -6.14 -21.69 -5.99
N MET A 71 -6.27 -21.74 -7.32
CA MET A 71 -5.89 -20.63 -8.18
C MET A 71 -7.11 -20.06 -8.92
N VAL A 72 -7.18 -18.73 -8.96
CA VAL A 72 -8.06 -18.00 -9.87
C VAL A 72 -7.20 -17.49 -11.02
N VAL A 73 -7.49 -17.95 -12.23
CA VAL A 73 -6.71 -17.64 -13.43
C VAL A 73 -7.60 -16.90 -14.43
N SER A 74 -7.15 -15.71 -14.85
CA SER A 74 -7.77 -15.02 -15.98
C SER A 74 -7.39 -15.74 -17.28
N THR A 75 -8.38 -16.00 -18.13
CA THR A 75 -8.19 -16.52 -19.49
C THR A 75 -8.24 -15.40 -20.54
N ALA A 76 -8.44 -14.15 -20.12
CA ALA A 76 -8.41 -13.02 -21.01
C ALA A 76 -6.98 -12.84 -21.61
N PRO A 77 -6.87 -12.42 -22.88
CA PRO A 77 -5.57 -12.09 -23.47
C PRO A 77 -4.87 -11.02 -22.65
N VAL A 78 -3.56 -11.19 -22.45
CA VAL A 78 -2.72 -10.14 -21.86
C VAL A 78 -2.56 -9.02 -22.89
N SER A 79 -2.82 -7.78 -22.48
CA SER A 79 -2.62 -6.59 -23.28
C SER A 79 -1.46 -5.77 -22.70
N THR A 80 -0.70 -5.11 -23.57
CA THR A 80 0.28 -4.08 -23.22
C THR A 80 -0.25 -2.68 -23.50
N GLU A 81 -1.49 -2.56 -23.99
CA GLU A 81 -2.15 -1.28 -24.24
C GLU A 81 -2.33 -0.53 -22.92
N PHE A 82 -1.81 0.69 -22.87
CA PHE A 82 -1.90 1.55 -21.68
C PHE A 82 -3.35 1.93 -21.39
N ASP A 83 -3.75 1.84 -20.13
CA ASP A 83 -5.06 2.26 -19.63
C ASP A 83 -4.92 3.45 -18.69
N HIS A 84 -4.15 3.29 -17.61
CA HIS A 84 -3.95 4.34 -16.63
C HIS A 84 -2.58 4.24 -15.93
N ALA A 85 -2.25 5.25 -15.11
CA ALA A 85 -1.05 5.28 -14.30
C ALA A 85 -1.36 5.05 -12.83
N LEU A 86 -0.62 4.14 -12.21
CA LEU A 86 -0.59 3.93 -10.75
C LEU A 86 0.49 4.81 -10.15
N ILE A 87 0.13 5.64 -9.15
CA ILE A 87 1.07 6.49 -8.43
C ILE A 87 1.28 5.94 -7.02
N THR A 88 2.53 5.66 -6.68
CA THR A 88 2.93 5.15 -5.36
C THR A 88 3.84 6.14 -4.64
N SER A 89 3.86 6.07 -3.31
CA SER A 89 4.75 6.86 -2.44
C SER A 89 5.10 6.08 -1.18
N ALA A 90 6.22 6.41 -0.56
CA ALA A 90 6.62 5.81 0.71
C ALA A 90 5.73 6.27 1.89
N TYR A 91 5.10 7.43 1.78
CA TYR A 91 4.23 8.02 2.79
C TYR A 91 3.05 8.71 2.12
N ASP A 92 1.86 8.58 2.72
CA ASP A 92 0.64 9.29 2.31
C ASP A 92 0.36 10.50 3.23
N TYR A 93 1.02 10.54 4.40
CA TYR A 93 0.94 11.61 5.38
C TYR A 93 2.30 12.28 5.55
N LEU A 94 2.34 13.62 5.55
CA LEU A 94 3.56 14.40 5.66
C LEU A 94 3.36 15.56 6.63
N THR A 95 4.43 16.01 7.31
CA THR A 95 4.43 17.31 7.97
C THR A 95 4.73 18.43 6.98
N SER A 96 4.33 19.66 7.30
CA SER A 96 4.74 20.85 6.52
C SER A 96 6.26 20.90 6.39
N GLY A 97 6.77 21.18 5.20
CA GLY A 97 8.18 21.18 4.83
C GLY A 97 8.76 19.80 4.48
N ALA A 98 8.06 18.72 4.75
CA ALA A 98 8.54 17.39 4.36
C ALA A 98 8.35 17.13 2.86
N THR A 99 9.18 16.24 2.33
CA THR A 99 9.14 15.84 0.92
C THR A 99 8.96 14.34 0.79
N VAL A 100 8.32 13.91 -0.29
CA VAL A 100 8.22 12.50 -0.68
C VAL A 100 8.35 12.36 -2.19
N ARG A 101 9.06 11.33 -2.63
CA ARG A 101 9.12 10.98 -4.04
C ARG A 101 7.89 10.16 -4.42
N LEU A 102 7.23 10.57 -5.47
CA LEU A 102 6.17 9.83 -6.14
C LEU A 102 6.78 9.00 -7.27
N VAL A 103 6.31 7.79 -7.42
CA VAL A 103 6.71 6.89 -8.52
C VAL A 103 5.46 6.54 -9.30
N ALA A 104 5.49 6.79 -10.59
CA ALA A 104 4.43 6.41 -11.51
C ALA A 104 4.82 5.13 -12.26
N SER A 105 3.86 4.24 -12.46
CA SER A 105 3.96 3.06 -13.31
C SER A 105 2.72 2.92 -14.17
N GLY A 106 2.89 2.47 -15.41
CA GLY A 106 1.77 2.25 -16.32
C GLY A 106 1.07 0.93 -16.04
N VAL A 107 -0.25 0.96 -16.17
CA VAL A 107 -1.13 -0.20 -16.08
C VAL A 107 -1.85 -0.37 -17.42
N SER A 108 -1.91 -1.60 -17.90
CA SER A 108 -2.60 -1.93 -19.15
C SER A 108 -4.08 -2.21 -18.90
N VAL A 109 -4.87 -2.24 -19.96
CA VAL A 109 -6.31 -2.65 -19.91
C VAL A 109 -6.53 -4.06 -19.34
N SER A 110 -5.49 -4.88 -19.27
CA SER A 110 -5.54 -6.21 -18.64
C SER A 110 -5.04 -6.23 -17.19
N GLY A 111 -4.68 -5.07 -16.62
CA GLY A 111 -4.13 -4.95 -15.27
C GLY A 111 -2.63 -5.30 -15.15
N SER A 112 -1.96 -5.63 -16.25
CA SER A 112 -0.52 -5.93 -16.31
C SER A 112 0.30 -4.65 -16.42
N ALA A 113 1.63 -4.74 -16.29
CA ALA A 113 2.51 -3.61 -16.53
C ALA A 113 2.41 -3.09 -17.97
N ALA A 114 2.42 -1.79 -18.13
CA ALA A 114 2.46 -1.09 -19.41
C ALA A 114 3.47 0.04 -19.38
N GLU A 115 3.92 0.48 -20.57
CA GLU A 115 4.77 1.65 -20.66
C GLU A 115 3.95 2.93 -20.43
N LEU A 116 4.49 3.87 -19.66
CA LEU A 116 3.91 5.20 -19.53
C LEU A 116 4.04 5.99 -20.82
N PRO A 117 3.10 6.88 -21.16
CA PRO A 117 3.27 7.87 -22.20
C PRO A 117 4.54 8.70 -21.99
N ALA A 118 5.19 9.13 -23.09
CA ALA A 118 6.44 9.87 -23.02
C ALA A 118 6.30 11.33 -22.57
N ASP A 119 5.09 11.89 -22.68
CA ASP A 119 4.74 13.30 -22.43
C ASP A 119 4.09 13.52 -21.06
N ILE A 120 4.50 12.74 -20.03
CA ILE A 120 3.92 12.85 -18.70
C ILE A 120 4.33 14.14 -17.98
N THR A 121 3.38 14.73 -17.28
CA THR A 121 3.61 15.90 -16.41
C THR A 121 2.91 15.73 -15.07
N TRP A 122 3.56 16.20 -14.01
CA TRP A 122 3.00 16.20 -12.66
C TRP A 122 2.28 17.51 -12.37
N LYS A 123 1.14 17.44 -11.68
CA LYS A 123 0.37 18.61 -11.28
C LYS A 123 -0.21 18.43 -9.89
N SER A 124 -0.12 19.47 -9.06
CA SER A 124 -0.86 19.57 -7.80
C SER A 124 -2.22 20.23 -8.05
N ALA A 125 -3.29 19.67 -7.51
CA ALA A 125 -4.61 20.28 -7.58
C ALA A 125 -4.73 21.54 -6.70
N ASP A 126 -3.89 21.64 -5.65
CA ASP A 126 -3.81 22.82 -4.77
C ASP A 126 -2.36 23.05 -4.30
N GLU A 127 -1.66 23.96 -4.96
CA GLU A 127 -0.28 24.30 -4.63
C GLU A 127 -0.13 25.01 -3.28
N THR A 128 -1.20 25.51 -2.69
CA THR A 128 -1.16 26.11 -1.34
C THR A 128 -1.02 25.04 -0.25
N ILE A 129 -1.43 23.79 -0.53
CA ILE A 129 -1.29 22.64 0.36
C ILE A 129 0.02 21.92 0.09
N GLY A 130 0.41 21.77 -1.18
CA GLY A 130 1.67 21.16 -1.55
C GLY A 130 1.95 21.25 -3.04
N THR A 131 3.22 21.30 -3.39
CA THR A 131 3.72 21.38 -4.77
C THR A 131 4.37 20.08 -5.20
N VAL A 132 4.42 19.83 -6.50
CA VAL A 132 5.13 18.69 -7.07
C VAL A 132 6.09 19.17 -8.17
N SER A 133 7.33 18.65 -8.17
CA SER A 133 8.31 18.96 -9.20
C SER A 133 8.12 18.10 -10.46
N GLU A 134 8.77 18.48 -11.56
CA GLU A 134 8.79 17.70 -12.80
C GLU A 134 9.31 16.25 -12.58
N ASP A 135 10.22 16.07 -11.62
CA ASP A 135 10.77 14.77 -11.24
C ASP A 135 9.86 13.94 -10.31
N GLY A 136 8.64 14.43 -10.00
CA GLY A 136 7.70 13.74 -9.12
C GLY A 136 8.04 13.84 -7.63
N VAL A 137 8.76 14.87 -7.20
CA VAL A 137 8.99 15.13 -5.77
C VAL A 137 7.92 16.06 -5.24
N PHE A 138 7.06 15.54 -4.37
CA PHE A 138 6.06 16.34 -3.66
C PHE A 138 6.70 17.03 -2.45
N THR A 139 6.37 18.30 -2.25
CA THR A 139 6.76 19.13 -1.09
C THR A 139 5.52 19.60 -0.38
N ALA A 140 5.36 19.22 0.88
CA ALA A 140 4.23 19.62 1.73
C ALA A 140 4.40 21.09 2.17
N VAL A 141 3.38 21.92 2.00
CA VAL A 141 3.39 23.35 2.34
C VAL A 141 2.53 23.64 3.56
N LYS A 142 1.23 23.32 3.48
CA LYS A 142 0.24 23.67 4.49
C LYS A 142 -0.66 22.48 4.78
N LYS A 143 -1.12 22.36 6.03
CA LYS A 143 -2.08 21.34 6.47
C LYS A 143 -3.32 21.29 5.57
N GLY A 144 -3.65 20.10 5.11
CA GLY A 144 -4.77 19.82 4.22
C GLY A 144 -4.52 18.55 3.41
N SER A 145 -5.51 18.15 2.63
CA SER A 145 -5.38 17.05 1.65
C SER A 145 -5.35 17.62 0.25
N VAL A 146 -4.48 17.09 -0.58
CA VAL A 146 -4.31 17.52 -1.98
C VAL A 146 -4.20 16.30 -2.88
N GLU A 147 -4.85 16.38 -4.03
CA GLU A 147 -4.69 15.41 -5.10
C GLU A 147 -3.51 15.79 -5.99
N ILE A 148 -2.59 14.87 -6.18
CA ILE A 148 -1.50 14.98 -7.14
C ILE A 148 -1.88 14.18 -8.37
N GLN A 149 -1.86 14.81 -9.51
CA GLN A 149 -2.27 14.27 -10.79
C GLN A 149 -1.05 14.03 -11.68
N LEU A 150 -1.07 12.95 -12.42
CA LEU A 150 -0.18 12.69 -13.55
C LEU A 150 -0.99 12.88 -14.84
N LEU A 151 -0.49 13.70 -15.72
CA LEU A 151 -1.14 14.00 -17.00
C LEU A 151 -0.29 13.50 -18.16
N SER A 152 -0.95 13.13 -19.27
CA SER A 152 -0.36 13.01 -20.62
C SER A 152 -1.09 14.00 -21.50
N GLY A 153 -0.38 15.02 -21.98
CA GLY A 153 -1.04 16.22 -22.53
C GLY A 153 -1.99 16.86 -21.52
N ASP A 154 -3.26 17.00 -21.90
CA ASP A 154 -4.33 17.57 -21.05
C ASP A 154 -5.15 16.50 -20.29
N THR A 155 -4.83 15.22 -20.46
CA THR A 155 -5.61 14.12 -19.87
C THR A 155 -4.97 13.65 -18.57
N VAL A 156 -5.75 13.61 -17.48
CA VAL A 156 -5.31 12.99 -16.23
C VAL A 156 -5.30 11.48 -16.43
N ILE A 157 -4.12 10.86 -16.32
CA ILE A 157 -3.91 9.43 -16.51
C ILE A 157 -3.72 8.68 -15.18
N GLY A 158 -3.52 9.40 -14.08
CA GLY A 158 -3.43 8.85 -12.73
C GLY A 158 -3.50 9.94 -11.68
N SER A 159 -3.94 9.58 -10.49
CA SER A 159 -3.96 10.52 -9.35
C SER A 159 -3.66 9.82 -8.03
N LYS A 160 -3.19 10.60 -7.05
CA LYS A 160 -2.93 10.16 -5.68
C LYS A 160 -3.18 11.29 -4.70
N THR A 161 -3.92 11.00 -3.64
CA THR A 161 -4.13 11.95 -2.54
C THR A 161 -3.00 11.85 -1.53
N LEU A 162 -2.40 12.99 -1.18
CA LEU A 162 -1.47 13.17 -0.08
C LEU A 162 -2.09 14.11 0.96
N THR A 163 -1.77 13.87 2.23
CA THR A 163 -2.33 14.66 3.32
C THR A 163 -1.23 15.25 4.18
N VAL A 164 -1.22 16.57 4.31
CA VAL A 164 -0.31 17.30 5.19
C VAL A 164 -0.96 17.42 6.57
N VAL A 165 -0.30 16.89 7.60
CA VAL A 165 -0.84 16.73 8.95
C VAL A 165 0.14 17.22 10.02
N GLU A 166 -0.41 17.42 11.23
CA GLU A 166 0.39 17.44 12.46
C GLU A 166 0.35 16.05 13.07
N PRO A 167 1.51 15.42 13.33
CA PRO A 167 1.53 14.10 13.97
C PRO A 167 0.81 14.12 15.32
N ASN A 168 0.05 13.07 15.59
CA ASN A 168 -0.67 12.89 16.86
C ASN A 168 -0.15 11.72 17.68
N GLY A 169 0.91 11.04 17.22
CA GLY A 169 1.53 9.92 17.90
C GLY A 169 2.98 9.71 17.52
N LEU A 170 3.66 8.91 18.33
CA LEU A 170 5.02 8.43 18.09
C LEU A 170 5.07 6.93 18.38
N LYS A 171 5.72 6.18 17.54
CA LYS A 171 6.01 4.75 17.80
C LYS A 171 7.46 4.41 17.49
N PHE A 172 7.98 3.38 18.16
CA PHE A 172 9.28 2.83 17.78
C PHE A 172 9.13 2.04 16.47
N SER A 173 10.10 2.17 15.58
CA SER A 173 10.12 1.38 14.34
C SER A 173 10.49 -0.09 14.60
N LYS A 174 10.94 -0.43 15.81
CA LYS A 174 11.27 -1.80 16.25
C LYS A 174 10.55 -2.10 17.56
N THR A 175 9.99 -3.30 17.67
CA THR A 175 9.29 -3.78 18.87
C THR A 175 10.21 -4.47 19.86
N SER A 176 11.41 -4.86 19.44
CA SER A 176 12.43 -5.49 20.28
C SER A 176 13.83 -5.08 19.85
N ILE A 177 14.74 -5.00 20.82
CA ILE A 177 16.14 -4.65 20.62
C ILE A 177 16.99 -5.60 21.46
N ASN A 178 17.98 -6.20 20.83
CA ASN A 178 19.02 -6.96 21.53
C ASN A 178 20.21 -6.03 21.76
N ALA A 179 20.59 -5.82 23.03
CA ALA A 179 21.76 -5.04 23.41
C ALA A 179 22.56 -5.80 24.47
N ILE A 180 23.87 -5.68 24.44
CA ILE A 180 24.79 -6.19 25.44
C ILE A 180 25.09 -5.04 26.41
N TYR A 181 25.39 -5.39 27.70
CA TYR A 181 25.73 -4.39 28.70
C TYR A 181 26.93 -3.52 28.26
N GLY A 182 26.72 -2.21 28.25
CA GLY A 182 27.69 -1.22 27.77
C GLY A 182 27.48 -0.73 26.34
N ASP A 183 26.57 -1.33 25.57
CA ASP A 183 26.24 -0.87 24.22
C ASP A 183 25.34 0.36 24.24
N SER A 184 25.57 1.25 23.27
CA SER A 184 24.65 2.35 22.95
C SER A 184 23.78 1.94 21.76
N VAL A 185 22.48 1.88 21.96
CA VAL A 185 21.52 1.50 20.90
C VAL A 185 20.68 2.72 20.49
N ARG A 186 20.69 3.05 19.20
CA ARG A 186 19.80 4.07 18.63
C ARG A 186 18.40 3.51 18.46
N LEU A 187 17.41 4.15 19.09
CA LEU A 187 15.99 3.81 18.96
C LEU A 187 15.34 4.73 17.91
N PRO A 188 15.10 4.28 16.69
CA PRO A 188 14.44 5.11 15.71
C PRO A 188 12.95 5.25 16.06
N LEU A 189 12.50 6.50 16.22
CA LEU A 189 11.11 6.88 16.39
C LEU A 189 10.50 7.22 15.02
N VAL A 190 9.24 6.83 14.83
CA VAL A 190 8.42 7.17 13.68
C VAL A 190 7.25 8.01 14.17
N ALA A 191 7.11 9.20 13.60
CA ALA A 191 5.92 10.03 13.81
C ALA A 191 4.71 9.36 13.15
N THR A 192 3.55 9.45 13.79
CA THR A 192 2.32 8.84 13.29
C THR A 192 1.16 9.83 13.30
N TYR A 193 0.22 9.62 12.39
CA TYR A 193 -1.08 10.26 12.38
C TYR A 193 -2.15 9.19 12.23
N ASN A 194 -3.01 9.05 13.26
CA ASN A 194 -3.97 7.95 13.35
C ASN A 194 -3.30 6.58 13.05
N GLU A 195 -2.16 6.34 13.73
CA GLU A 195 -1.30 5.14 13.60
C GLU A 195 -0.56 4.96 12.27
N ASN A 196 -0.87 5.74 11.25
CA ASN A 196 -0.14 5.72 9.97
C ASN A 196 1.19 6.47 10.09
N PRO A 197 2.27 5.98 9.45
CA PRO A 197 3.56 6.66 9.46
C PRO A 197 3.48 7.99 8.72
N VAL A 198 4.18 9.00 9.26
CA VAL A 198 4.22 10.36 8.71
C VAL A 198 5.66 10.70 8.31
N ALA A 199 5.85 11.18 7.07
CA ALA A 199 7.11 11.79 6.67
C ALA A 199 7.29 13.12 7.39
N VAL A 200 8.44 13.29 8.06
CA VAL A 200 8.78 14.53 8.78
C VAL A 200 9.86 15.29 8.02
N CYS A 201 9.83 16.62 8.14
CA CYS A 201 10.92 17.47 7.68
C CYS A 201 12.18 17.15 8.52
N ALA A 202 13.32 16.91 7.86
CA ALA A 202 14.60 16.61 8.50
C ALA A 202 15.32 17.90 8.93
#